data_902b4494c7528f295140f1d329c802ec
#
_entry.id   902b4494c7528f295140f1d329c802ec
#
_cell.length_a   1.000
_cell.length_b   1.000
_cell.length_c   1.000
_cell.angle_alpha   90.00
_cell.angle_beta   90.00
_cell.angle_gamma   90.00
#
_symmetry.space_group_name_H-M   'P 1'
#
loop_
_entity.id
_entity.type
_entity.pdbx_description
1 polymer ?
#
loop_
_entity_poly.entity_id
_entity_poly.type
_entity_poly.pdbx_seq_one_letter_code
_entity_poly.pdbx_strand_id
1 'polypeptide(L)'
;MIDEYANVNSKLFPEIIRPALSDRKGYCVFIGTPAGMNNNFYELFQHAQGAEDWFSFKAKASETKIVDEDELIKAKEVMGEKKYMQEFECDWIANIEGAVYGDIIAKMEDDKQIARVPYDPALPVNTAWDLGVSDHTAIIFFQQKGTAVNIIDYYEERGQGLPHYIQIINEKDYIYKDHFAPHDIEVTDFSNGKTRREVAYQLGVRFKVVPKIPLEDGIHATSMTLPRTFIDVDHCKKLIDALRHYHRKYIDKNRMFRSKPVHDWSSHACDAMRYLAVGLQEINTRQIAPQVVADNNYNII
;
A
#
# COMPACT_ATOMS: atom_id res chain seq x y z
N MET A 1 -19.52 12.97 -24.90
CA MET A 1 -18.92 11.66 -24.66
C MET A 1 -17.41 11.81 -24.79
N ILE A 2 -16.65 11.24 -23.88
CA ILE A 2 -15.18 11.19 -23.91
C ILE A 2 -14.79 9.73 -23.90
N ASP A 3 -14.12 9.32 -24.97
CA ASP A 3 -13.65 7.95 -25.16
C ASP A 3 -12.20 7.80 -24.69
N GLU A 4 -11.80 6.58 -24.32
CA GLU A 4 -10.46 6.25 -23.79
C GLU A 4 -10.03 7.18 -22.64
N TYR A 5 -10.97 7.47 -21.72
CA TYR A 5 -10.77 8.49 -20.69
C TYR A 5 -9.59 8.21 -19.75
N ALA A 6 -9.18 6.96 -19.57
CA ALA A 6 -7.98 6.62 -18.82
C ALA A 6 -6.69 7.26 -19.36
N ASN A 7 -6.67 7.57 -20.68
CA ASN A 7 -5.53 8.17 -21.40
C ASN A 7 -5.66 9.69 -21.57
N VAL A 8 -6.77 10.28 -21.11
CA VAL A 8 -7.04 11.71 -21.26
C VAL A 8 -6.38 12.52 -20.14
N ASN A 9 -5.96 13.76 -20.47
CA ASN A 9 -5.38 14.69 -19.49
C ASN A 9 -6.34 14.90 -18.30
N SER A 10 -5.83 14.71 -17.08
CA SER A 10 -6.59 14.81 -15.83
C SER A 10 -7.35 16.12 -15.63
N LYS A 11 -6.86 17.20 -16.19
CA LYS A 11 -7.44 18.55 -16.08
C LYS A 11 -8.59 18.82 -17.03
N LEU A 12 -8.75 17.99 -18.09
CA LEU A 12 -9.75 18.24 -19.13
C LEU A 12 -11.16 18.32 -18.55
N PHE A 13 -11.56 17.35 -17.74
CA PHE A 13 -12.91 17.32 -17.20
C PHE A 13 -13.13 18.39 -16.12
N PRO A 14 -12.33 18.46 -15.04
CA PRO A 14 -12.60 19.40 -13.94
C PRO A 14 -12.42 20.86 -14.33
N GLU A 15 -11.45 21.19 -15.19
CA GLU A 15 -11.12 22.59 -15.51
C GLU A 15 -11.84 23.14 -16.76
N ILE A 16 -12.21 22.27 -17.70
CA ILE A 16 -12.75 22.69 -19.01
C ILE A 16 -14.20 22.23 -19.20
N ILE A 17 -14.45 20.92 -19.08
CA ILE A 17 -15.75 20.36 -19.44
C ILE A 17 -16.80 20.59 -18.36
N ARG A 18 -16.45 20.35 -17.08
CA ARG A 18 -17.37 20.52 -15.97
C ARG A 18 -17.95 21.94 -15.86
N PRO A 19 -17.16 23.03 -15.98
CA PRO A 19 -17.68 24.38 -16.04
C PRO A 19 -18.65 24.62 -17.20
N ALA A 20 -18.30 24.14 -18.41
CA ALA A 20 -19.15 24.28 -19.60
C ALA A 20 -20.50 23.53 -19.48
N LEU A 21 -20.53 22.39 -18.80
CA LEU A 21 -21.75 21.62 -18.52
C LEU A 21 -22.64 22.30 -17.48
N SER A 22 -22.08 23.05 -16.56
CA SER A 22 -22.83 23.70 -15.47
C SER A 22 -23.80 24.76 -15.97
N ASP A 23 -23.46 25.46 -17.04
CA ASP A 23 -24.27 26.51 -17.65
C ASP A 23 -25.62 25.98 -18.23
N ARG A 24 -25.60 24.77 -18.78
CA ARG A 24 -26.76 24.17 -19.45
C ARG A 24 -27.32 22.91 -18.78
N LYS A 25 -26.88 22.59 -17.58
CA LYS A 25 -27.21 21.34 -16.88
C LYS A 25 -27.00 20.10 -17.76
N GLY A 26 -25.91 20.13 -18.51
CA GLY A 26 -25.52 19.02 -19.41
C GLY A 26 -24.98 17.81 -18.67
N TYR A 27 -24.90 16.69 -19.37
CA TYR A 27 -24.26 15.47 -18.85
C TYR A 27 -23.00 15.11 -19.65
N CYS A 28 -22.11 14.36 -19.04
CA CYS A 28 -20.92 13.79 -19.69
C CYS A 28 -20.92 12.27 -19.57
N VAL A 29 -20.51 11.59 -20.62
CA VAL A 29 -20.31 10.14 -20.62
C VAL A 29 -18.82 9.89 -20.80
N PHE A 30 -18.24 9.09 -19.90
CA PHE A 30 -16.85 8.65 -19.94
C PHE A 30 -16.84 7.18 -20.30
N ILE A 31 -16.07 6.82 -21.31
CA ILE A 31 -15.93 5.44 -21.78
C ILE A 31 -14.44 5.12 -21.87
N GLY A 32 -14.09 3.88 -21.72
CA GLY A 32 -12.71 3.41 -21.91
C GLY A 32 -12.45 2.09 -21.20
N THR A 33 -11.28 1.56 -21.44
CA THR A 33 -10.74 0.38 -20.78
C THR A 33 -10.01 0.78 -19.51
N PRO A 34 -10.06 0.01 -18.42
CA PRO A 34 -9.23 0.21 -17.25
C PRO A 34 -7.73 0.30 -17.62
N ALA A 35 -7.03 1.26 -17.04
CA ALA A 35 -5.59 1.45 -17.26
C ALA A 35 -4.84 1.62 -15.94
N GLY A 36 -5.11 0.74 -14.99
CA GLY A 36 -4.60 0.83 -13.63
C GLY A 36 -5.46 1.75 -12.74
N MET A 37 -5.13 1.80 -11.45
CA MET A 37 -5.92 2.52 -10.44
C MET A 37 -5.47 3.97 -10.24
N ASN A 38 -4.35 4.38 -10.82
CA ASN A 38 -3.78 5.72 -10.66
C ASN A 38 -4.08 6.62 -11.86
N ASN A 39 -5.36 6.80 -12.16
CA ASN A 39 -5.80 7.72 -13.20
C ASN A 39 -7.21 8.23 -12.91
N ASN A 40 -7.57 9.35 -13.54
CA ASN A 40 -8.85 9.99 -13.34
C ASN A 40 -10.06 9.11 -13.68
N PHE A 41 -9.92 8.14 -14.57
CA PHE A 41 -11.01 7.25 -14.93
C PHE A 41 -11.38 6.34 -13.77
N TYR A 42 -10.37 5.80 -13.07
CA TYR A 42 -10.59 5.03 -11.85
C TYR A 42 -11.20 5.89 -10.73
N GLU A 43 -10.66 7.10 -10.51
CA GLU A 43 -11.19 8.04 -9.49
C GLU A 43 -12.65 8.38 -9.74
N LEU A 44 -13.02 8.69 -11.00
CA LEU A 44 -14.41 8.96 -11.37
C LEU A 44 -15.29 7.72 -11.22
N PHE A 45 -14.78 6.52 -11.57
CA PHE A 45 -15.51 5.27 -11.39
C PHE A 45 -15.81 4.99 -9.92
N GLN A 46 -14.85 5.21 -9.01
CA GLN A 46 -15.03 5.07 -7.58
C GLN A 46 -16.01 6.13 -7.03
N HIS A 47 -15.87 7.39 -7.46
CA HIS A 47 -16.78 8.45 -7.07
C HIS A 47 -18.23 8.14 -7.47
N ALA A 48 -18.43 7.64 -8.67
CA ALA A 48 -19.74 7.32 -9.21
C ALA A 48 -20.48 6.20 -8.47
N GLN A 49 -19.77 5.34 -7.73
CA GLN A 49 -20.40 4.27 -6.96
C GLN A 49 -21.15 4.76 -5.72
N GLY A 50 -20.87 5.96 -5.23
CA GLY A 50 -21.48 6.51 -4.01
C GLY A 50 -22.24 7.83 -4.21
N ALA A 51 -22.30 8.39 -5.41
CA ALA A 51 -22.89 9.70 -5.69
C ALA A 51 -24.22 9.59 -6.45
N GLU A 52 -25.27 10.24 -5.96
CA GLU A 52 -26.64 10.15 -6.51
C GLU A 52 -26.77 10.62 -7.97
N ASP A 53 -25.96 11.60 -8.38
CA ASP A 53 -26.00 12.17 -9.74
C ASP A 53 -25.10 11.43 -10.75
N TRP A 54 -24.51 10.29 -10.34
CA TRP A 54 -23.57 9.52 -11.15
C TRP A 54 -24.06 8.11 -11.37
N PHE A 55 -23.72 7.57 -12.54
CA PHE A 55 -23.94 6.18 -12.90
C PHE A 55 -22.62 5.57 -13.35
N SER A 56 -22.29 4.38 -12.85
CA SER A 56 -21.13 3.60 -13.28
C SER A 56 -21.51 2.18 -13.63
N PHE A 57 -20.90 1.68 -14.72
CA PHE A 57 -21.15 0.33 -15.20
C PHE A 57 -19.87 -0.28 -15.74
N LYS A 58 -19.66 -1.58 -15.48
CA LYS A 58 -18.62 -2.41 -16.08
C LYS A 58 -19.26 -3.43 -17.02
N ALA A 59 -18.83 -3.45 -18.27
CA ALA A 59 -19.29 -4.39 -19.29
C ALA A 59 -18.24 -5.48 -19.53
N LYS A 60 -18.14 -6.47 -18.64
CA LYS A 60 -17.22 -7.59 -18.81
C LYS A 60 -17.67 -8.50 -19.95
N ALA A 61 -16.73 -8.94 -20.78
CA ALA A 61 -17.03 -9.83 -21.90
C ALA A 61 -17.64 -11.16 -21.44
N SER A 62 -17.15 -11.73 -20.35
CA SER A 62 -17.66 -12.94 -19.74
C SER A 62 -19.12 -12.85 -19.27
N GLU A 63 -19.56 -11.64 -18.85
CA GLU A 63 -20.93 -11.41 -18.37
C GLU A 63 -21.89 -11.00 -19.49
N THR A 64 -21.42 -10.15 -20.42
CA THR A 64 -22.27 -9.58 -21.50
C THR A 64 -22.54 -10.54 -22.63
N LYS A 65 -21.64 -11.51 -22.87
CA LYS A 65 -21.69 -12.48 -23.97
C LYS A 65 -21.88 -11.85 -25.36
N ILE A 66 -21.42 -10.61 -25.53
CA ILE A 66 -21.49 -9.90 -26.83
C ILE A 66 -20.39 -10.42 -27.75
N VAL A 67 -19.22 -10.79 -27.19
CA VAL A 67 -18.10 -11.35 -27.94
C VAL A 67 -18.20 -12.87 -27.87
N ASP A 68 -17.97 -13.53 -29.01
CA ASP A 68 -17.99 -14.99 -29.13
C ASP A 68 -16.90 -15.62 -28.24
N GLU A 69 -17.22 -16.76 -27.62
CA GLU A 69 -16.33 -17.44 -26.69
C GLU A 69 -15.02 -17.91 -27.37
N ASP A 70 -15.10 -18.38 -28.62
CA ASP A 70 -13.92 -18.77 -29.40
C ASP A 70 -13.00 -17.57 -29.70
N GLU A 71 -13.58 -16.38 -29.88
CA GLU A 71 -12.81 -15.16 -30.09
C GLU A 71 -12.14 -14.67 -28.79
N LEU A 72 -12.82 -14.82 -27.65
CA LEU A 72 -12.23 -14.50 -26.34
C LEU A 72 -11.02 -15.40 -26.02
N ILE A 73 -11.10 -16.70 -26.37
CA ILE A 73 -9.99 -17.65 -26.21
C ILE A 73 -8.79 -17.20 -27.06
N LYS A 74 -9.02 -16.89 -28.35
CA LYS A 74 -7.94 -16.42 -29.25
C LYS A 74 -7.35 -15.09 -28.79
N ALA A 75 -8.18 -14.15 -28.35
CA ALA A 75 -7.72 -12.88 -27.81
C ALA A 75 -6.80 -13.07 -26.61
N LYS A 76 -7.19 -13.99 -25.70
CA LYS A 76 -6.40 -14.33 -24.52
C LYS A 76 -5.04 -14.96 -24.88
N GLU A 77 -5.01 -15.85 -25.88
CA GLU A 77 -3.76 -16.46 -26.38
C GLU A 77 -2.81 -15.42 -27.00
N VAL A 78 -3.34 -14.46 -27.75
CA VAL A 78 -2.53 -13.44 -28.45
C VAL A 78 -2.00 -12.37 -27.51
N MET A 79 -2.82 -11.85 -26.59
CA MET A 79 -2.45 -10.73 -25.74
C MET A 79 -1.95 -11.11 -24.35
N GLY A 80 -2.12 -12.37 -23.95
CA GLY A 80 -1.79 -12.89 -22.63
C GLY A 80 -2.83 -12.56 -21.56
N GLU A 81 -2.79 -13.31 -20.46
CA GLU A 81 -3.79 -13.26 -19.39
C GLU A 81 -4.03 -11.86 -18.84
N LYS A 82 -2.95 -11.17 -18.44
CA LYS A 82 -3.05 -9.84 -17.78
C LYS A 82 -3.71 -8.79 -18.70
N LYS A 83 -3.33 -8.77 -19.96
CA LYS A 83 -3.90 -7.83 -20.94
C LYS A 83 -5.36 -8.19 -21.25
N TYR A 84 -5.68 -9.46 -21.37
CA TYR A 84 -7.04 -9.95 -21.54
C TYR A 84 -7.94 -9.53 -20.38
N MET A 85 -7.51 -9.72 -19.14
CA MET A 85 -8.27 -9.31 -17.96
C MET A 85 -8.54 -7.80 -17.93
N GLN A 86 -7.59 -7.00 -18.37
CA GLN A 86 -7.75 -5.55 -18.51
C GLN A 86 -8.78 -5.19 -19.57
N GLU A 87 -8.61 -5.70 -20.80
CA GLU A 87 -9.36 -5.27 -21.98
C GLU A 87 -10.77 -5.88 -22.03
N PHE A 88 -10.92 -7.15 -21.64
CA PHE A 88 -12.17 -7.88 -21.79
C PHE A 88 -12.92 -8.06 -20.46
N GLU A 89 -12.22 -8.13 -19.33
CA GLU A 89 -12.83 -8.33 -18.02
C GLU A 89 -12.87 -7.07 -17.16
N CYS A 90 -12.49 -5.91 -17.72
CA CYS A 90 -12.51 -4.61 -17.05
C CYS A 90 -11.76 -4.60 -15.71
N ASP A 91 -10.65 -5.33 -15.63
CA ASP A 91 -9.85 -5.39 -14.42
C ASP A 91 -8.89 -4.21 -14.33
N TRP A 92 -9.02 -3.40 -13.27
CA TRP A 92 -8.18 -2.23 -13.01
C TRP A 92 -6.75 -2.59 -12.59
N ILE A 93 -6.53 -3.81 -12.14
CA ILE A 93 -5.29 -4.24 -11.47
C ILE A 93 -4.46 -5.17 -12.36
N ALA A 94 -5.10 -5.93 -13.24
CA ALA A 94 -4.52 -7.05 -13.98
C ALA A 94 -3.24 -6.72 -14.77
N ASN A 95 -3.05 -5.47 -15.17
CA ASN A 95 -1.93 -5.07 -16.02
C ASN A 95 -1.12 -3.90 -15.43
N ILE A 96 -0.71 -4.00 -14.18
CA ILE A 96 0.29 -3.07 -13.64
C ILE A 96 1.67 -3.60 -14.04
N GLU A 97 2.12 -3.12 -15.19
CA GLU A 97 3.42 -3.48 -15.74
C GLU A 97 4.53 -3.06 -14.77
N GLY A 98 5.40 -4.01 -14.40
CA GLY A 98 6.47 -3.75 -13.43
C GLY A 98 6.03 -3.74 -11.97
N ALA A 99 4.85 -4.27 -11.65
CA ALA A 99 4.41 -4.42 -10.26
C ALA A 99 5.44 -5.18 -9.43
N VAL A 100 5.80 -4.64 -8.26
CA VAL A 100 6.86 -5.20 -7.38
C VAL A 100 6.34 -6.38 -6.58
N TYR A 101 5.12 -6.28 -6.06
CA TYR A 101 4.50 -7.31 -5.22
C TYR A 101 3.26 -7.95 -5.86
N GLY A 102 2.89 -7.56 -7.09
CA GLY A 102 1.63 -7.96 -7.72
C GLY A 102 1.39 -9.46 -7.75
N ASP A 103 2.39 -10.26 -8.17
CA ASP A 103 2.27 -11.72 -8.23
C ASP A 103 2.19 -12.36 -6.83
N ILE A 104 2.86 -11.76 -5.82
CA ILE A 104 2.78 -12.22 -4.43
C ILE A 104 1.38 -11.96 -3.87
N ILE A 105 0.85 -10.76 -4.08
CA ILE A 105 -0.49 -10.39 -3.61
C ILE A 105 -1.56 -11.25 -4.28
N ALA A 106 -1.48 -11.50 -5.59
CA ALA A 106 -2.39 -12.40 -6.28
C ALA A 106 -2.39 -13.82 -5.66
N LYS A 107 -1.20 -14.34 -5.37
CA LYS A 107 -1.08 -15.63 -4.69
C LYS A 107 -1.65 -15.59 -3.26
N MET A 108 -1.45 -14.52 -2.51
CA MET A 108 -2.02 -14.35 -1.17
C MET A 108 -3.56 -14.32 -1.20
N GLU A 109 -4.17 -13.83 -2.27
CA GLU A 109 -5.61 -13.86 -2.49
C GLU A 109 -6.10 -15.28 -2.74
N ASP A 110 -5.43 -16.02 -3.63
CA ASP A 110 -5.74 -17.41 -3.92
C ASP A 110 -5.61 -18.28 -2.67
N ASP A 111 -4.57 -18.05 -1.87
CA ASP A 111 -4.30 -18.75 -0.61
C ASP A 111 -5.19 -18.26 0.56
N LYS A 112 -6.12 -17.32 0.32
CA LYS A 112 -7.02 -16.72 1.31
C LYS A 112 -6.31 -16.05 2.50
N GLN A 113 -5.12 -15.53 2.26
CA GLN A 113 -4.37 -14.75 3.24
C GLN A 113 -4.87 -13.29 3.33
N ILE A 114 -5.58 -12.82 2.28
CA ILE A 114 -6.32 -11.57 2.28
C ILE A 114 -7.77 -11.90 2.58
N ALA A 115 -8.12 -11.80 3.86
CA ALA A 115 -9.42 -12.19 4.39
C ALA A 115 -9.71 -11.40 5.66
N ARG A 116 -10.77 -11.72 6.38
CA ARG A 116 -11.04 -11.10 7.69
C ARG A 116 -10.03 -11.60 8.72
N VAL A 117 -9.23 -10.68 9.27
CA VAL A 117 -8.20 -10.93 10.29
C VAL A 117 -8.53 -10.12 11.54
N PRO A 118 -9.29 -10.67 12.50
CA PRO A 118 -9.71 -9.92 13.67
C PRO A 118 -8.54 -9.70 14.64
N TYR A 119 -8.62 -8.62 15.42
CA TYR A 119 -7.73 -8.36 16.55
C TYR A 119 -7.84 -9.50 17.58
N ASP A 120 -6.72 -10.05 18.01
CA ASP A 120 -6.61 -11.04 19.08
C ASP A 120 -6.14 -10.36 20.39
N PRO A 121 -7.00 -10.21 21.42
CA PRO A 121 -6.62 -9.56 22.66
C PRO A 121 -5.49 -10.25 23.45
N ALA A 122 -5.20 -11.52 23.14
CA ALA A 122 -4.11 -12.27 23.76
C ALA A 122 -2.73 -11.93 23.19
N LEU A 123 -2.67 -11.20 22.07
CA LEU A 123 -1.43 -10.82 21.40
C LEU A 123 -1.27 -9.30 21.39
N PRO A 124 -0.08 -8.78 21.70
CA PRO A 124 0.16 -7.34 21.60
C PRO A 124 0.19 -6.89 20.14
N VAL A 125 -0.25 -5.64 19.91
CA VAL A 125 -0.18 -4.96 18.62
C VAL A 125 1.16 -4.24 18.49
N ASN A 126 1.79 -4.42 17.35
CA ASN A 126 2.92 -3.62 16.93
C ASN A 126 2.49 -2.66 15.82
N THR A 127 3.22 -1.56 15.64
CA THR A 127 2.96 -0.64 14.52
C THR A 127 4.23 -0.44 13.69
N ALA A 128 4.05 -0.23 12.40
CA ALA A 128 5.12 0.18 11.49
C ALA A 128 4.71 1.44 10.75
N TRP A 129 5.59 2.43 10.73
CA TRP A 129 5.30 3.78 10.29
C TRP A 129 6.16 4.18 9.10
N ASP A 130 5.54 4.80 8.11
CA ASP A 130 6.21 5.69 7.18
C ASP A 130 5.85 7.14 7.51
N LEU A 131 6.85 7.99 7.75
CA LEU A 131 6.67 9.34 8.29
C LEU A 131 6.83 10.40 7.19
N GLY A 132 5.72 10.84 6.62
CA GLY A 132 5.68 12.00 5.73
C GLY A 132 5.52 13.32 6.49
N VAL A 133 6.19 14.39 6.05
CA VAL A 133 6.05 15.75 6.64
C VAL A 133 5.08 16.60 5.84
N SER A 134 5.27 16.69 4.55
CA SER A 134 4.38 17.35 3.58
C SER A 134 3.61 16.34 2.73
N ASP A 135 3.81 15.07 2.98
CA ASP A 135 3.25 13.94 2.30
C ASP A 135 2.44 13.06 3.28
N HIS A 136 1.98 11.89 2.85
CA HIS A 136 1.21 11.00 3.72
C HIS A 136 2.10 10.35 4.78
N THR A 137 1.56 10.24 6.00
CA THR A 137 2.07 9.31 7.01
C THR A 137 1.21 8.07 6.97
N ALA A 138 1.83 6.90 6.88
CA ALA A 138 1.18 5.60 6.83
C ALA A 138 1.54 4.78 8.08
N ILE A 139 0.53 4.12 8.68
CA ILE A 139 0.67 3.31 9.88
C ILE A 139 0.03 1.95 9.64
N ILE A 140 0.82 0.89 9.75
CA ILE A 140 0.34 -0.50 9.74
C ILE A 140 0.25 -1.00 11.18
N PHE A 141 -0.90 -1.58 11.55
CA PHE A 141 -1.11 -2.24 12.84
C PHE A 141 -1.08 -3.74 12.63
N PHE A 142 -0.22 -4.43 13.37
CA PHE A 142 -0.06 -5.87 13.19
C PHE A 142 0.22 -6.61 14.49
N GLN A 143 -0.17 -7.89 14.50
CA GLN A 143 0.11 -8.84 15.57
C GLN A 143 1.01 -9.96 15.03
N GLN A 144 1.89 -10.48 15.86
CA GLN A 144 2.77 -11.58 15.51
C GLN A 144 2.35 -12.84 16.26
N LYS A 145 2.08 -13.93 15.51
CA LYS A 145 1.74 -15.24 16.07
C LYS A 145 2.71 -16.29 15.54
N GLY A 146 3.73 -16.57 16.33
CA GLY A 146 4.86 -17.39 15.85
C GLY A 146 5.59 -16.71 14.71
N THR A 147 5.64 -17.34 13.53
CA THR A 147 6.23 -16.77 12.33
C THR A 147 5.23 -15.99 11.47
N ALA A 148 3.92 -16.15 11.72
CA ALA A 148 2.88 -15.46 10.99
C ALA A 148 2.74 -14.00 11.44
N VAL A 149 2.41 -13.13 10.48
CA VAL A 149 2.16 -11.70 10.69
C VAL A 149 0.70 -11.42 10.33
N ASN A 150 -0.08 -10.95 11.27
CA ASN A 150 -1.47 -10.60 11.10
C ASN A 150 -1.60 -9.08 11.04
N ILE A 151 -1.80 -8.51 9.87
CA ILE A 151 -2.09 -7.07 9.70
C ILE A 151 -3.59 -6.89 9.91
N ILE A 152 -3.93 -6.22 11.01
CA ILE A 152 -5.31 -6.08 11.50
C ILE A 152 -5.94 -4.75 11.17
N ASP A 153 -5.11 -3.71 10.88
CA ASP A 153 -5.61 -2.37 10.63
C ASP A 153 -4.54 -1.54 9.88
N TYR A 154 -5.01 -0.50 9.20
CA TYR A 154 -4.19 0.44 8.45
C TYR A 154 -4.75 1.85 8.56
N TYR A 155 -3.87 2.83 8.76
CA TYR A 155 -4.22 4.25 8.78
C TYR A 155 -3.25 5.05 7.91
N GLU A 156 -3.76 5.98 7.14
CA GLU A 156 -2.97 6.89 6.31
C GLU A 156 -3.66 8.23 6.19
N GLU A 157 -2.92 9.31 6.45
CA GLU A 157 -3.41 10.67 6.29
C GLU A 157 -2.27 11.61 5.89
N ARG A 158 -2.64 12.78 5.35
CA ARG A 158 -1.71 13.79 4.87
C ARG A 158 -1.85 15.10 5.67
N GLY A 159 -0.71 15.81 5.85
CA GLY A 159 -0.72 17.17 6.35
C GLY A 159 -0.95 17.33 7.84
N GLN A 160 -0.87 16.22 8.60
CA GLN A 160 -1.02 16.23 10.05
C GLN A 160 0.35 16.16 10.75
N GLY A 161 0.41 16.69 11.96
CA GLY A 161 1.60 16.57 12.82
C GLY A 161 1.65 15.25 13.59
N LEU A 162 2.83 14.88 14.09
CA LEU A 162 3.04 13.67 14.88
C LEU A 162 2.06 13.51 16.07
N PRO A 163 1.66 14.57 16.80
CA PRO A 163 0.67 14.44 17.88
C PRO A 163 -0.67 13.88 17.43
N HIS A 164 -1.15 14.26 16.23
CA HIS A 164 -2.38 13.73 15.67
C HIS A 164 -2.31 12.20 15.48
N TYR A 165 -1.25 11.70 14.87
CA TYR A 165 -1.09 10.26 14.66
C TYR A 165 -0.93 9.49 15.96
N ILE A 166 -0.29 10.07 16.97
CA ILE A 166 -0.21 9.47 18.31
C ILE A 166 -1.58 9.44 18.98
N GLN A 167 -2.40 10.46 18.78
CA GLN A 167 -3.79 10.44 19.26
C GLN A 167 -4.58 9.31 18.59
N ILE A 168 -4.47 9.12 17.27
CA ILE A 168 -5.15 8.03 16.53
C ILE A 168 -4.79 6.66 17.11
N ILE A 169 -3.51 6.38 17.40
CA ILE A 169 -3.15 5.09 18.01
C ILE A 169 -3.66 4.96 19.43
N ASN A 170 -3.73 6.03 20.21
CA ASN A 170 -4.24 6.01 21.58
C ASN A 170 -5.77 5.85 21.65
N GLU A 171 -6.50 6.26 20.62
CA GLU A 171 -7.96 6.10 20.51
C GLU A 171 -8.37 4.66 20.16
N LYS A 172 -7.43 3.84 19.67
CA LYS A 172 -7.68 2.42 19.41
C LYS A 172 -7.46 1.61 20.68
N ASP A 173 -8.42 0.75 21.02
CA ASP A 173 -8.37 -0.14 22.19
C ASP A 173 -7.40 -1.33 21.99
N TYR A 174 -6.15 -1.02 21.60
CA TYR A 174 -5.11 -2.01 21.39
C TYR A 174 -4.07 -2.00 22.52
N ILE A 175 -3.58 -3.17 22.88
CA ILE A 175 -2.43 -3.30 23.79
C ILE A 175 -1.16 -3.28 22.94
N TYR A 176 -0.44 -2.15 22.97
CA TYR A 176 0.75 -1.96 22.14
C TYR A 176 2.01 -2.52 22.78
N LYS A 177 2.94 -2.98 21.91
CA LYS A 177 4.28 -3.43 22.30
C LYS A 177 5.36 -2.57 21.65
N ASP A 178 5.56 -2.72 20.37
CA ASP A 178 6.65 -2.07 19.62
C ASP A 178 6.12 -1.17 18.51
N HIS A 179 6.75 0.01 18.35
CA HIS A 179 6.46 0.95 17.28
C HIS A 179 7.72 1.09 16.42
N PHE A 180 7.68 0.63 15.16
CA PHE A 180 8.80 0.72 14.23
C PHE A 180 8.69 1.99 13.39
N ALA A 181 9.77 2.75 13.33
CA ALA A 181 9.84 3.96 12.51
C ALA A 181 11.15 4.03 11.72
N PRO A 182 11.17 4.71 10.56
CA PRO A 182 12.39 4.97 9.80
C PRO A 182 13.35 5.87 10.60
N HIS A 183 14.60 5.93 10.15
CA HIS A 183 15.60 6.81 10.72
C HIS A 183 15.21 8.30 10.70
N ASP A 184 14.28 8.71 9.85
CA ASP A 184 13.75 10.07 9.77
C ASP A 184 13.03 10.53 11.04
N ILE A 185 12.68 9.61 11.94
CA ILE A 185 12.16 9.92 13.28
C ILE A 185 13.19 10.67 14.14
N GLU A 186 14.49 10.57 13.81
CA GLU A 186 15.59 11.22 14.51
C GLU A 186 15.90 12.64 13.98
N VAL A 187 15.19 13.08 12.92
CA VAL A 187 15.34 14.45 12.41
C VAL A 187 14.82 15.46 13.43
N THR A 188 15.66 16.48 13.69
CA THR A 188 15.32 17.56 14.60
C THR A 188 14.38 18.56 13.92
N ASP A 189 13.30 18.90 14.60
CA ASP A 189 12.40 19.95 14.16
C ASP A 189 12.97 21.32 14.52
N PHE A 190 13.15 22.19 13.51
CA PHE A 190 13.70 23.54 13.69
C PHE A 190 12.84 24.44 14.59
N SER A 191 11.55 24.17 14.73
CA SER A 191 10.62 24.97 15.50
C SER A 191 10.80 24.82 17.02
N ASN A 192 11.20 23.64 17.48
CA ASN A 192 11.29 23.32 18.91
C ASN A 192 12.63 22.73 19.36
N GLY A 193 13.57 22.52 18.41
CA GLY A 193 14.90 21.97 18.69
C GLY A 193 14.92 20.51 19.16
N LYS A 194 13.79 19.79 19.10
CA LYS A 194 13.66 18.39 19.50
C LYS A 194 13.58 17.49 18.28
N THR A 195 14.04 16.25 18.43
CA THR A 195 13.77 15.21 17.43
C THR A 195 12.31 14.78 17.50
N ARG A 196 11.77 14.28 16.39
CA ARG A 196 10.42 13.71 16.37
C ARG A 196 10.32 12.53 17.35
N ARG A 197 11.39 11.77 17.53
CA ARG A 197 11.48 10.67 18.50
C ARG A 197 11.31 11.17 19.95
N GLU A 198 11.93 12.29 20.30
CA GLU A 198 11.76 12.92 21.62
C GLU A 198 10.35 13.44 21.84
N VAL A 199 9.75 14.04 20.81
CA VAL A 199 8.36 14.50 20.85
C VAL A 199 7.42 13.30 21.06
N ALA A 200 7.60 12.20 20.31
CA ALA A 200 6.81 10.99 20.48
C ALA A 200 6.94 10.39 21.88
N TYR A 201 8.18 10.37 22.42
CA TYR A 201 8.44 9.89 23.77
C TYR A 201 7.69 10.70 24.84
N GLN A 202 7.65 12.03 24.68
CA GLN A 202 6.88 12.91 25.58
C GLN A 202 5.36 12.67 25.50
N LEU A 203 4.88 12.19 24.34
CA LEU A 203 3.48 11.80 24.12
C LEU A 203 3.18 10.33 24.46
N GLY A 204 4.15 9.62 25.08
CA GLY A 204 3.97 8.26 25.58
C GLY A 204 4.35 7.15 24.59
N VAL A 205 4.86 7.48 23.40
CA VAL A 205 5.23 6.49 22.37
C VAL A 205 6.73 6.33 22.25
N ARG A 206 7.23 5.10 22.33
CA ARG A 206 8.65 4.76 22.18
C ARG A 206 8.88 4.07 20.85
N PHE A 207 9.50 4.77 19.91
CA PHE A 207 9.85 4.20 18.62
C PHE A 207 11.15 3.38 18.67
N LYS A 208 11.10 2.23 18.00
CA LYS A 208 12.28 1.46 17.58
C LYS A 208 12.67 1.92 16.20
N VAL A 209 13.86 2.49 16.06
CA VAL A 209 14.35 2.95 14.75
C VAL A 209 14.81 1.75 13.94
N VAL A 210 14.25 1.61 12.76
CA VAL A 210 14.62 0.54 11.82
C VAL A 210 15.94 0.92 11.14
N PRO A 211 16.88 -0.04 10.96
CA PRO A 211 18.14 0.24 10.30
C PRO A 211 17.93 0.76 8.89
N LYS A 212 18.79 1.72 8.49
CA LYS A 212 18.82 2.22 7.12
C LYS A 212 19.50 1.19 6.23
N ILE A 213 18.74 0.60 5.33
CA ILE A 213 19.22 -0.37 4.35
C ILE A 213 18.93 0.13 2.92
N PRO A 214 19.61 -0.40 1.89
CA PRO A 214 19.25 -0.13 0.50
C PRO A 214 17.79 -0.45 0.22
N LEU A 215 17.17 0.33 -0.68
CA LEU A 215 15.75 0.15 -1.02
C LEU A 215 15.45 -1.26 -1.53
N GLU A 216 16.32 -1.82 -2.35
CA GLU A 216 16.17 -3.17 -2.91
C GLU A 216 16.19 -4.26 -1.83
N ASP A 217 17.06 -4.12 -0.83
CA ASP A 217 17.13 -5.05 0.31
C ASP A 217 15.84 -5.00 1.13
N GLY A 218 15.28 -3.80 1.30
CA GLY A 218 13.99 -3.61 1.96
C GLY A 218 12.83 -4.19 1.16
N ILE A 219 12.81 -4.03 -0.16
CA ILE A 219 11.84 -4.66 -1.06
C ILE A 219 11.95 -6.18 -0.96
N HIS A 220 13.16 -6.72 -0.97
CA HIS A 220 13.38 -8.16 -0.80
C HIS A 220 12.89 -8.66 0.56
N ALA A 221 13.19 -7.95 1.65
CA ALA A 221 12.70 -8.28 2.99
C ALA A 221 11.16 -8.32 3.03
N THR A 222 10.50 -7.37 2.36
CA THR A 222 9.04 -7.34 2.22
C THR A 222 8.53 -8.55 1.45
N SER A 223 9.14 -8.87 0.30
CA SER A 223 8.78 -10.04 -0.52
C SER A 223 8.91 -11.36 0.25
N MET A 224 9.88 -11.47 1.16
CA MET A 224 10.05 -12.63 2.03
C MET A 224 9.07 -12.66 3.21
N THR A 225 8.50 -11.51 3.58
CA THR A 225 7.56 -11.39 4.70
C THR A 225 6.12 -11.62 4.26
N LEU A 226 5.71 -11.11 3.11
CA LEU A 226 4.35 -11.23 2.57
C LEU A 226 3.81 -12.67 2.52
N PRO A 227 4.57 -13.72 2.10
CA PRO A 227 4.04 -15.09 2.05
C PRO A 227 3.61 -15.68 3.41
N ARG A 228 4.02 -15.07 4.51
CA ARG A 228 3.60 -15.46 5.88
C ARG A 228 2.71 -14.40 6.54
N THR A 229 2.19 -13.45 5.76
CA THR A 229 1.36 -12.35 6.23
C THR A 229 -0.10 -12.61 5.90
N PHE A 230 -0.98 -12.33 6.85
CA PHE A 230 -2.43 -12.30 6.67
C PHE A 230 -2.88 -10.84 6.80
N ILE A 231 -3.74 -10.38 5.89
CA ILE A 231 -4.15 -8.96 5.84
C ILE A 231 -5.67 -8.87 5.95
N ASP A 232 -6.14 -8.07 6.90
CA ASP A 232 -7.57 -7.82 7.07
C ASP A 232 -8.13 -7.04 5.87
N VAL A 233 -9.14 -7.63 5.21
CA VAL A 233 -9.74 -7.07 4.00
C VAL A 233 -10.62 -5.86 4.28
N ASP A 234 -11.22 -5.78 5.48
CA ASP A 234 -12.17 -4.73 5.84
C ASP A 234 -11.46 -3.42 6.23
N HIS A 235 -10.37 -3.52 6.99
CA HIS A 235 -9.65 -2.36 7.52
C HIS A 235 -8.39 -1.98 6.71
N CYS A 236 -7.87 -2.88 5.87
CA CYS A 236 -6.60 -2.67 5.16
C CYS A 236 -6.76 -2.53 3.64
N LYS A 237 -7.95 -2.21 3.13
CA LYS A 237 -8.21 -2.10 1.68
C LYS A 237 -7.18 -1.22 0.97
N LYS A 238 -6.89 -0.04 1.52
CA LYS A 238 -5.93 0.91 0.92
C LYS A 238 -4.50 0.38 0.89
N LEU A 239 -4.08 -0.34 1.94
CA LEU A 239 -2.78 -1.02 1.96
C LEU A 239 -2.70 -2.12 0.90
N ILE A 240 -3.74 -2.95 0.79
CA ILE A 240 -3.81 -4.04 -0.20
C ILE A 240 -3.71 -3.46 -1.62
N ASP A 241 -4.48 -2.42 -1.90
CA ASP A 241 -4.48 -1.74 -3.20
C ASP A 241 -3.10 -1.11 -3.50
N ALA A 242 -2.44 -0.52 -2.51
CA ALA A 242 -1.09 0.01 -2.65
C ALA A 242 -0.05 -1.08 -2.94
N LEU A 243 -0.10 -2.21 -2.23
CA LEU A 243 0.80 -3.34 -2.47
C LEU A 243 0.63 -3.94 -3.87
N ARG A 244 -0.59 -3.97 -4.40
CA ARG A 244 -0.86 -4.38 -5.79
C ARG A 244 -0.29 -3.38 -6.79
N HIS A 245 -0.40 -2.08 -6.49
CA HIS A 245 -0.07 -1.00 -7.42
C HIS A 245 1.41 -0.63 -7.43
N TYR A 246 2.15 -0.86 -6.37
CA TYR A 246 3.56 -0.47 -6.25
C TYR A 246 4.40 -1.07 -7.38
N HIS A 247 4.89 -0.20 -8.29
CA HIS A 247 5.46 -0.65 -9.56
C HIS A 247 6.70 0.14 -9.97
N ARG A 248 7.47 -0.43 -10.89
CA ARG A 248 8.61 0.20 -11.55
C ARG A 248 8.21 0.67 -12.94
N LYS A 249 8.56 1.89 -13.30
CA LYS A 249 8.27 2.42 -14.62
C LYS A 249 9.12 1.75 -15.69
N TYR A 250 8.47 1.26 -16.76
CA TYR A 250 9.16 0.78 -17.96
C TYR A 250 9.71 1.95 -18.77
N ILE A 251 10.91 1.78 -19.31
CA ILE A 251 11.60 2.77 -20.18
C ILE A 251 11.73 2.15 -21.56
N ASP A 252 10.85 2.55 -22.49
CA ASP A 252 10.82 2.01 -23.85
C ASP A 252 12.16 2.14 -24.58
N LYS A 253 12.84 3.28 -24.42
CA LYS A 253 14.13 3.55 -25.03
C LYS A 253 15.19 2.52 -24.67
N ASN A 254 15.19 2.02 -23.43
CA ASN A 254 16.17 1.09 -22.91
C ASN A 254 15.63 -0.36 -22.83
N ARG A 255 14.34 -0.55 -23.12
CA ARG A 255 13.62 -1.83 -22.98
C ARG A 255 13.81 -2.49 -21.61
N MET A 256 13.76 -1.68 -20.54
CA MET A 256 13.97 -2.15 -19.18
C MET A 256 13.17 -1.32 -18.16
N PHE A 257 12.86 -1.91 -17.02
CA PHE A 257 12.28 -1.19 -15.89
C PHE A 257 13.31 -0.33 -15.17
N ARG A 258 12.87 0.79 -14.61
CA ARG A 258 13.70 1.55 -13.67
C ARG A 258 14.04 0.68 -12.46
N SER A 259 15.23 0.86 -11.89
CA SER A 259 15.63 0.17 -10.65
C SER A 259 14.73 0.59 -9.47
N LYS A 260 14.40 1.87 -9.36
CA LYS A 260 13.53 2.37 -8.29
C LYS A 260 12.07 2.36 -8.71
N PRO A 261 11.15 1.93 -7.83
CA PRO A 261 9.72 2.08 -8.03
C PRO A 261 9.31 3.54 -8.23
N VAL A 262 8.14 3.74 -8.83
CA VAL A 262 7.53 5.07 -8.98
C VAL A 262 7.14 5.57 -7.59
N HIS A 263 7.44 6.84 -7.31
CA HIS A 263 6.96 7.48 -6.10
C HIS A 263 5.59 8.09 -6.38
N ASP A 264 4.56 7.44 -5.90
CA ASP A 264 3.16 7.82 -6.04
C ASP A 264 2.38 7.50 -4.75
N TRP A 265 1.06 7.53 -4.80
CA TRP A 265 0.19 7.26 -3.66
C TRP A 265 0.44 5.89 -3.00
N SER A 266 0.93 4.89 -3.73
CA SER A 266 1.20 3.54 -3.20
C SER A 266 2.48 3.46 -2.37
N SER A 267 3.37 4.44 -2.52
CA SER A 267 4.72 4.41 -1.93
C SER A 267 4.70 4.37 -0.40
N HIS A 268 3.85 5.19 0.23
CA HIS A 268 3.83 5.33 1.69
C HIS A 268 3.41 4.05 2.40
N ALA A 269 2.36 3.40 1.90
CA ALA A 269 1.91 2.12 2.43
C ALA A 269 2.98 1.02 2.24
N CYS A 270 3.64 1.00 1.08
CA CYS A 270 4.70 0.04 0.79
C CYS A 270 5.98 0.31 1.59
N ASP A 271 6.29 1.57 1.88
CA ASP A 271 7.41 1.94 2.75
C ASP A 271 7.13 1.55 4.20
N ALA A 272 5.91 1.77 4.72
CA ALA A 272 5.50 1.28 6.02
C ALA A 272 5.60 -0.26 6.10
N MET A 273 5.18 -0.99 5.05
CA MET A 273 5.34 -2.44 4.97
C MET A 273 6.81 -2.87 4.94
N ARG A 274 7.68 -2.12 4.28
CA ARG A 274 9.12 -2.33 4.26
C ARG A 274 9.72 -2.16 5.66
N TYR A 275 9.32 -1.13 6.41
CA TYR A 275 9.77 -0.92 7.79
C TYR A 275 9.26 -2.00 8.74
N LEU A 276 8.04 -2.51 8.54
CA LEU A 276 7.55 -3.71 9.23
C LEU A 276 8.47 -4.91 8.98
N ALA A 277 8.76 -5.22 7.71
CA ALA A 277 9.53 -6.40 7.33
C ALA A 277 10.96 -6.35 7.87
N VAL A 278 11.64 -5.19 7.75
CA VAL A 278 13.00 -4.99 8.27
C VAL A 278 13.03 -5.01 9.80
N GLY A 279 12.05 -4.38 10.46
CA GLY A 279 11.94 -4.38 11.92
C GLY A 279 11.77 -5.79 12.50
N LEU A 280 10.99 -6.65 11.83
CA LEU A 280 10.83 -8.06 12.23
C LEU A 280 12.10 -8.88 12.06
N GLN A 281 12.89 -8.65 11.00
CA GLN A 281 14.17 -9.34 10.81
C GLN A 281 15.16 -8.99 11.93
N GLU A 282 15.22 -7.75 12.34
CA GLU A 282 16.10 -7.30 13.42
C GLU A 282 15.77 -7.95 14.77
N ILE A 283 14.48 -8.08 15.11
CA ILE A 283 14.05 -8.77 16.32
C ILE A 283 14.50 -10.24 16.31
N ASN A 284 14.28 -10.93 15.19
CA ASN A 284 14.65 -12.35 15.07
C ASN A 284 16.17 -12.55 15.17
N THR A 285 16.96 -11.66 14.56
CA THR A 285 18.43 -11.74 14.64
C THR A 285 18.95 -11.51 16.05
N ARG A 286 18.37 -10.58 16.82
CA ARG A 286 18.74 -10.32 18.22
C ARG A 286 18.37 -11.48 19.16
N GLN A 287 17.29 -12.20 18.87
CA GLN A 287 16.89 -13.37 19.68
C GLN A 287 17.78 -14.60 19.44
N ILE A 288 18.41 -14.71 18.26
CA ILE A 288 19.29 -15.82 17.89
C ILE A 288 20.74 -15.57 18.34
N ALA A 289 21.15 -14.31 18.53
CA ALA A 289 22.48 -14.00 19.03
C ALA A 289 22.67 -14.59 20.44
N PRO A 290 23.65 -15.49 20.68
CA PRO A 290 23.88 -16.03 22.01
C PRO A 290 24.20 -14.88 22.97
N GLN A 291 23.50 -14.84 24.09
CA GLN A 291 23.91 -13.98 25.21
C GLN A 291 25.31 -14.47 25.65
N VAL A 292 26.33 -13.70 25.28
CA VAL A 292 27.65 -13.88 25.85
C VAL A 292 27.54 -13.51 27.31
N VAL A 293 27.30 -14.49 28.18
CA VAL A 293 27.44 -14.35 29.61
C VAL A 293 28.94 -14.15 29.85
N ALA A 294 29.33 -12.93 30.20
CA ALA A 294 30.69 -12.67 30.68
C ALA A 294 30.85 -13.38 32.01
N ASP A 295 31.45 -14.57 31.97
CA ASP A 295 31.94 -15.24 33.16
C ASP A 295 33.09 -14.42 33.74
N ASN A 296 32.74 -13.52 34.67
CA ASN A 296 33.70 -12.81 35.51
C ASN A 296 34.13 -13.74 36.67
N ASN A 297 34.82 -14.83 36.36
CA ASN A 297 35.57 -15.60 37.33
C ASN A 297 37.04 -15.18 37.27
N TYR A 298 37.37 -14.04 37.88
CA TYR A 298 38.72 -13.76 38.34
C TYR A 298 38.87 -14.34 39.75
N ASN A 299 39.32 -15.58 39.86
CA ASN A 299 39.95 -16.07 41.07
C ASN A 299 41.37 -15.49 41.16
N ILE A 300 41.55 -14.56 42.09
CA ILE A 300 42.88 -14.12 42.55
C ILE A 300 43.28 -15.07 43.68
N ILE A 301 44.38 -15.76 43.48
CA ILE A 301 45.22 -16.34 44.51
C ILE A 301 46.46 -15.48 44.62
#